data_ad41f5f2ea11f9e32b27168a9e484cea
#
_entry.id   ad41f5f2ea11f9e32b27168a9e484cea
#
_cell.length_a   1.000
_cell.length_b   1.000
_cell.length_c   1.000
_cell.angle_alpha   90.00
_cell.angle_beta   90.00
_cell.angle_gamma   90.00
#
_symmetry.space_group_name_H-M   'P 1'
#
loop_
_entity.id
_entity.type
_entity.pdbx_description
1 polymer ?
#
loop_
_entity_poly.entity_id
_entity_poly.type
_entity_poly.pdbx_seq_one_letter_code
_entity_poly.pdbx_strand_id
1 'polypeptide(L)'
;RRGIGGGDKSGDMNMTDVAIGARKVERADAQRGSKEKEPRDYVQDLNLILLALDCIALVLCVLSIENGWTGNSWDPNVLTELSKWGITIVSIASAVLILIRYTYQLECMIEEPPSLPQLILETLVHFLHVPPRSLFGNPAPNDWMFRVGYQYDPRHGRYPLDNLNALLVIRMYIMLRVICEQSYYDDENVMAVGALNHVRIDLPFVIKCIIRRSPVRSLGISLLCTQIWGSYNMRLWERRYSHHLDDDFTIAGSEADWSNAFWLVFVTMTSVGYGDYYPNTHLGRVTAAVCVLLFTLFISLFIGVVADEMQLGSAQEKVYEYADAHANHQRVRQIAAEVLTQFLRAKATPDLKKKPWLKPQWVHDIYVKHRL
;
A
#
# COMPACT_ATOMS: atom_id res chain seq x y z
N ARG A 1 46.85 -21.68 -64.22
CA ARG A 1 46.50 -22.02 -62.80
C ARG A 1 46.60 -20.74 -62.00
N ARG A 2 45.47 -20.14 -61.71
CA ARG A 2 45.37 -18.94 -60.89
C ARG A 2 44.86 -19.35 -59.49
N GLY A 3 45.70 -19.07 -58.45
CA GLY A 3 45.28 -19.23 -57.04
C GLY A 3 44.43 -18.10 -56.61
N ILE A 4 43.33 -18.46 -55.97
CA ILE A 4 42.42 -17.57 -55.29
C ILE A 4 42.84 -17.46 -53.81
N GLY A 5 43.42 -16.30 -53.45
CA GLY A 5 43.69 -15.97 -52.04
C GLY A 5 42.53 -15.19 -51.46
N GLY A 6 41.70 -15.82 -50.69
CA GLY A 6 40.68 -15.17 -49.84
C GLY A 6 41.31 -14.68 -48.55
N GLY A 7 41.52 -13.36 -48.45
CA GLY A 7 41.91 -12.73 -47.19
C GLY A 7 40.69 -12.45 -46.36
N ASP A 8 40.57 -13.20 -45.28
CA ASP A 8 39.62 -12.95 -44.20
C ASP A 8 40.09 -11.70 -43.42
N LYS A 9 39.39 -10.57 -43.61
CA LYS A 9 39.54 -9.38 -42.80
C LYS A 9 38.51 -9.43 -41.68
N SER A 10 38.75 -10.26 -40.69
CA SER A 10 38.15 -10.09 -39.37
C SER A 10 38.77 -8.80 -38.79
N GLY A 11 38.00 -7.70 -38.93
CA GLY A 11 38.42 -6.41 -38.37
C GLY A 11 38.36 -6.50 -36.84
N ASP A 12 39.53 -6.63 -36.24
CA ASP A 12 39.70 -6.33 -34.80
C ASP A 12 39.25 -4.91 -34.55
N MET A 13 38.02 -4.78 -34.01
CA MET A 13 37.47 -3.49 -33.59
C MET A 13 38.28 -3.03 -32.39
N ASN A 14 39.14 -2.02 -32.62
CA ASN A 14 40.10 -1.55 -31.64
C ASN A 14 39.32 -1.00 -30.42
N MET A 15 39.63 -1.45 -29.21
CA MET A 15 39.00 -0.98 -27.95
C MET A 15 38.98 0.55 -27.82
N THR A 16 39.93 1.22 -28.46
CA THR A 16 39.99 2.69 -28.53
C THR A 16 38.87 3.29 -29.37
N ASP A 17 38.44 2.64 -30.46
CA ASP A 17 37.36 3.12 -31.33
C ASP A 17 36.00 2.91 -30.67
N VAL A 18 35.84 1.84 -29.89
CA VAL A 18 34.62 1.61 -29.05
C VAL A 18 34.55 2.66 -27.93
N ALA A 19 35.66 2.97 -27.27
CA ALA A 19 35.72 3.99 -26.23
C ALA A 19 35.50 5.42 -26.78
N ILE A 20 35.96 5.72 -27.99
CA ILE A 20 35.68 7.00 -28.66
C ILE A 20 34.21 7.08 -29.09
N GLY A 21 33.63 5.98 -29.56
CA GLY A 21 32.20 5.86 -29.87
C GLY A 21 31.35 6.10 -28.64
N ALA A 22 31.65 5.43 -27.54
CA ALA A 22 30.93 5.61 -26.26
C ALA A 22 31.00 7.06 -25.75
N ARG A 23 32.18 7.71 -25.78
CA ARG A 23 32.35 9.13 -25.41
C ARG A 23 31.62 10.09 -26.35
N LYS A 24 31.48 9.75 -27.64
CA LYS A 24 30.69 10.55 -28.57
C LYS A 24 29.19 10.44 -28.29
N VAL A 25 28.71 9.26 -27.96
CA VAL A 25 27.32 9.02 -27.53
C VAL A 25 27.06 9.77 -26.22
N GLU A 26 27.92 9.62 -25.23
CA GLU A 26 27.81 10.29 -23.93
C GLU A 26 27.85 11.83 -24.05
N ARG A 27 28.65 12.39 -24.98
CA ARG A 27 28.65 13.82 -25.30
C ARG A 27 27.42 14.27 -26.09
N ALA A 28 26.89 13.44 -26.97
CA ALA A 28 25.64 13.70 -27.68
C ALA A 28 24.44 13.67 -26.71
N ASP A 29 24.44 12.75 -25.75
CA ASP A 29 23.43 12.67 -24.70
C ASP A 29 23.56 13.83 -23.70
N ALA A 30 24.79 14.24 -23.33
CA ALA A 30 25.01 15.44 -22.52
C ALA A 30 24.64 16.75 -23.25
N GLN A 31 24.78 16.80 -24.58
CA GLN A 31 24.30 17.94 -25.38
C GLN A 31 22.80 17.88 -25.65
N ARG A 32 22.17 16.71 -25.66
CA ARG A 32 20.70 16.56 -25.62
C ARG A 32 20.12 17.01 -24.29
N GLY A 33 20.81 16.81 -23.18
CA GLY A 33 20.39 17.24 -21.84
C GLY A 33 20.27 18.75 -21.63
N SER A 34 20.66 19.59 -22.61
CA SER A 34 20.38 21.05 -22.63
C SER A 34 19.23 21.42 -23.57
N LYS A 35 18.57 20.43 -24.16
CA LYS A 35 17.46 20.64 -25.11
C LYS A 35 16.12 20.39 -24.43
N GLU A 36 15.18 21.22 -24.85
CA GLU A 36 13.75 21.15 -24.67
C GLU A 36 13.26 19.88 -23.95
N LYS A 37 12.61 20.06 -22.77
CA LYS A 37 12.02 18.95 -22.00
C LYS A 37 11.25 18.05 -22.95
N GLU A 38 11.47 16.76 -22.85
CA GLU A 38 10.69 15.81 -23.64
C GLU A 38 9.20 15.99 -23.30
N PRO A 39 8.31 15.81 -24.29
CA PRO A 39 6.88 15.97 -24.06
C PRO A 39 6.34 15.13 -22.88
N ARG A 40 6.97 14.02 -22.62
CA ARG A 40 6.64 13.12 -21.49
C ARG A 40 6.96 13.73 -20.13
N ASP A 41 8.13 14.37 -20.01
CA ASP A 41 8.53 15.06 -18.76
C ASP A 41 7.53 16.16 -18.39
N TYR A 42 6.94 16.81 -19.41
CA TYR A 42 5.94 17.84 -19.18
C TYR A 42 4.64 17.25 -18.60
N VAL A 43 4.19 16.09 -19.08
CA VAL A 43 3.02 15.38 -18.50
C VAL A 43 3.29 14.95 -17.07
N GLN A 44 4.48 14.45 -16.77
CA GLN A 44 4.89 14.08 -15.41
C GLN A 44 4.90 15.29 -14.47
N ASP A 45 5.44 16.43 -14.93
CA ASP A 45 5.42 17.70 -14.17
C ASP A 45 3.97 18.14 -13.88
N LEU A 46 3.06 18.06 -14.86
CA LEU A 46 1.64 18.36 -14.65
C LEU A 46 0.99 17.46 -13.61
N ASN A 47 1.28 16.16 -13.62
CA ASN A 47 0.75 15.24 -12.63
C ASN A 47 1.31 15.47 -11.22
N LEU A 48 2.57 15.92 -11.09
CA LEU A 48 3.14 16.37 -9.83
C LEU A 48 2.44 17.62 -9.29
N ILE A 49 2.15 18.59 -10.16
CA ILE A 49 1.43 19.81 -9.77
C ILE A 49 0.00 19.44 -9.33
N LEU A 50 -0.68 18.55 -10.06
CA LEU A 50 -2.00 18.04 -9.68
C LEU A 50 -1.97 17.36 -8.30
N LEU A 51 -0.99 16.51 -8.03
CA LEU A 51 -0.81 15.87 -6.73
C LEU A 51 -0.61 16.91 -5.61
N ALA A 52 0.22 17.93 -5.84
CA ALA A 52 0.44 19.00 -4.86
C ALA A 52 -0.87 19.77 -4.57
N LEU A 53 -1.65 20.08 -5.59
CA LEU A 53 -2.96 20.73 -5.42
C LEU A 53 -3.94 19.85 -4.65
N ASP A 54 -4.00 18.57 -4.92
CA ASP A 54 -4.89 17.65 -4.21
C ASP A 54 -4.46 17.46 -2.74
N CYS A 55 -3.17 17.44 -2.44
CA CYS A 55 -2.68 17.47 -1.07
C CYS A 55 -3.09 18.75 -0.34
N ILE A 56 -3.01 19.91 -1.00
CA ILE A 56 -3.49 21.20 -0.46
C ILE A 56 -5.00 21.14 -0.20
N ALA A 57 -5.77 20.61 -1.15
CA ALA A 57 -7.22 20.44 -1.01
C ALA A 57 -7.58 19.56 0.20
N LEU A 58 -6.85 18.46 0.44
CA LEU A 58 -7.05 17.61 1.60
C LEU A 58 -6.74 18.31 2.92
N VAL A 59 -5.65 19.08 2.99
CA VAL A 59 -5.34 19.87 4.19
C VAL A 59 -6.43 20.91 4.45
N LEU A 60 -6.88 21.64 3.43
CA LEU A 60 -7.98 22.58 3.56
C LEU A 60 -9.31 21.91 3.95
N CYS A 61 -9.54 20.67 3.48
CA CYS A 61 -10.69 19.86 3.87
C CYS A 61 -10.68 19.58 5.38
N VAL A 62 -9.57 19.06 5.89
CA VAL A 62 -9.42 18.77 7.33
C VAL A 62 -9.59 20.06 8.13
N LEU A 63 -8.96 21.16 7.73
CA LEU A 63 -9.12 22.46 8.38
C LEU A 63 -10.57 22.95 8.36
N SER A 64 -11.27 22.80 7.24
CA SER A 64 -12.69 23.18 7.12
C SER A 64 -13.58 22.40 8.07
N ILE A 65 -13.35 21.09 8.21
CA ILE A 65 -14.14 20.21 9.05
C ILE A 65 -13.84 20.45 10.54
N GLU A 66 -12.56 20.54 10.91
CA GLU A 66 -12.17 20.71 12.32
C GLU A 66 -12.51 22.11 12.84
N ASN A 67 -12.27 23.16 12.04
CA ASN A 67 -12.63 24.53 12.43
C ASN A 67 -14.14 24.77 12.50
N GLY A 68 -14.93 24.00 11.74
CA GLY A 68 -16.39 24.05 11.82
C GLY A 68 -16.95 23.38 13.05
N TRP A 69 -16.19 22.53 13.70
CA TRP A 69 -16.61 21.82 14.91
C TRP A 69 -16.13 22.59 16.15
N THR A 70 -17.03 23.32 16.79
CA THR A 70 -16.75 24.05 18.03
C THR A 70 -17.52 23.42 19.19
N GLY A 71 -16.80 22.76 20.09
CA GLY A 71 -17.41 22.11 21.25
C GLY A 71 -18.50 21.13 20.86
N ASN A 72 -19.75 21.46 21.25
CA ASN A 72 -20.90 20.57 21.13
C ASN A 72 -21.71 20.77 19.85
N SER A 73 -21.34 21.68 18.97
CA SER A 73 -22.16 22.03 17.81
C SER A 73 -21.28 22.41 16.61
N TRP A 74 -21.83 22.15 15.45
CA TRP A 74 -21.29 22.66 14.21
C TRP A 74 -21.62 24.16 14.07
N ASP A 75 -20.59 25.01 14.18
CA ASP A 75 -20.73 26.45 13.97
C ASP A 75 -19.76 26.92 12.88
N PRO A 76 -20.27 27.35 11.70
CA PRO A 76 -19.41 27.78 10.61
C PRO A 76 -18.81 29.15 10.93
N ASN A 77 -17.52 29.19 11.06
CA ASN A 77 -16.77 30.43 11.22
C ASN A 77 -16.18 30.91 9.88
N VAL A 78 -15.62 32.12 9.87
CA VAL A 78 -15.01 32.73 8.68
C VAL A 78 -13.88 31.86 8.12
N LEU A 79 -13.12 31.20 8.98
CA LEU A 79 -12.00 30.34 8.56
C LEU A 79 -12.50 29.08 7.83
N THR A 80 -13.62 28.52 8.25
CA THR A 80 -14.29 27.39 7.57
C THR A 80 -14.74 27.79 6.16
N GLU A 81 -15.36 28.94 6.00
CA GLU A 81 -15.79 29.44 4.69
C GLU A 81 -14.58 29.76 3.79
N LEU A 82 -13.53 30.36 4.34
CA LEU A 82 -12.30 30.65 3.59
C LEU A 82 -11.64 29.36 3.10
N SER A 83 -11.59 28.33 3.93
CA SER A 83 -11.07 27.00 3.55
C SER A 83 -11.87 26.36 2.40
N LYS A 84 -13.19 26.50 2.40
CA LYS A 84 -14.05 26.00 1.31
C LYS A 84 -13.84 26.75 0.00
N TRP A 85 -13.65 28.07 0.07
CA TRP A 85 -13.25 28.86 -1.11
C TRP A 85 -11.90 28.38 -1.65
N GLY A 86 -10.94 28.11 -0.77
CA GLY A 86 -9.65 27.52 -1.15
C GLY A 86 -9.83 26.19 -1.87
N ILE A 87 -10.64 25.26 -1.33
CA ILE A 87 -10.93 23.95 -1.97
C ILE A 87 -11.55 24.15 -3.35
N THR A 88 -12.51 25.10 -3.49
CA THR A 88 -13.18 25.37 -4.77
C THR A 88 -12.21 25.90 -5.81
N ILE A 89 -11.35 26.85 -5.44
CA ILE A 89 -10.32 27.42 -6.34
C ILE A 89 -9.35 26.29 -6.79
N VAL A 90 -8.85 25.51 -5.85
CA VAL A 90 -7.96 24.38 -6.14
C VAL A 90 -8.66 23.36 -7.06
N SER A 91 -9.93 23.06 -6.83
CA SER A 91 -10.69 22.12 -7.68
C SER A 91 -10.83 22.61 -9.12
N ILE A 92 -11.08 23.90 -9.30
CA ILE A 92 -11.14 24.51 -10.64
C ILE A 92 -9.76 24.46 -11.30
N ALA A 93 -8.69 24.81 -10.57
CA ALA A 93 -7.33 24.73 -11.07
C ALA A 93 -6.95 23.30 -11.49
N SER A 94 -7.27 22.31 -10.68
CA SER A 94 -7.04 20.90 -10.99
C SER A 94 -7.80 20.46 -12.24
N ALA A 95 -9.07 20.86 -12.39
CA ALA A 95 -9.86 20.55 -13.58
C ALA A 95 -9.27 21.15 -14.85
N VAL A 96 -8.79 22.39 -14.79
CA VAL A 96 -8.10 23.04 -15.93
C VAL A 96 -6.80 22.31 -16.28
N LEU A 97 -6.01 21.91 -15.29
CA LEU A 97 -4.78 21.16 -15.52
C LEU A 97 -5.04 19.78 -16.13
N ILE A 98 -6.10 19.10 -15.72
CA ILE A 98 -6.51 17.83 -16.33
C ILE A 98 -6.86 18.02 -17.82
N LEU A 99 -7.58 19.09 -18.16
CA LEU A 99 -7.89 19.41 -19.56
C LEU A 99 -6.62 19.74 -20.36
N ILE A 100 -5.70 20.55 -19.81
CA ILE A 100 -4.41 20.87 -20.45
C ILE A 100 -3.60 19.58 -20.66
N ARG A 101 -3.52 18.71 -19.67
CA ARG A 101 -2.84 17.41 -19.80
C ARG A 101 -3.43 16.57 -20.91
N TYR A 102 -4.77 16.49 -20.97
CA TYR A 102 -5.46 15.71 -21.98
C TYR A 102 -5.23 16.25 -23.39
N THR A 103 -5.33 17.57 -23.59
CA THR A 103 -5.06 18.19 -24.91
C THR A 103 -3.62 17.97 -25.34
N TYR A 104 -2.68 18.06 -24.39
CA TYR A 104 -1.27 17.84 -24.66
C TYR A 104 -0.95 16.37 -25.02
N GLN A 105 -1.57 15.41 -24.35
CA GLN A 105 -1.43 13.99 -24.68
C GLN A 105 -2.00 13.68 -26.08
N LEU A 106 -3.11 14.33 -26.46
CA LEU A 106 -3.68 14.22 -27.81
C LEU A 106 -2.76 14.78 -28.89
N GLU A 107 -2.16 15.96 -28.66
CA GLU A 107 -1.30 16.63 -29.64
C GLU A 107 0.02 15.90 -29.83
N CYS A 108 0.61 15.40 -28.77
CA CYS A 108 1.94 14.79 -28.81
C CYS A 108 1.93 13.30 -29.13
N MET A 109 0.77 12.63 -29.14
CA MET A 109 0.61 11.18 -29.34
C MET A 109 1.54 10.33 -28.47
N ILE A 110 1.85 10.78 -27.25
CA ILE A 110 2.84 10.16 -26.35
C ILE A 110 2.36 8.83 -25.79
N GLU A 111 1.04 8.71 -25.56
CA GLU A 111 0.36 7.53 -25.04
C GLU A 111 -1.03 7.44 -25.67
N GLU A 112 -1.71 6.30 -25.56
CA GLU A 112 -3.13 6.24 -25.88
C GLU A 112 -3.85 7.26 -24.98
N PRO A 113 -4.44 8.33 -25.53
CA PRO A 113 -5.10 9.34 -24.72
C PRO A 113 -6.23 8.68 -23.94
N PRO A 114 -6.47 9.10 -22.70
CA PRO A 114 -7.57 8.55 -21.93
C PRO A 114 -8.87 8.70 -22.70
N SER A 115 -9.72 7.68 -22.65
CA SER A 115 -11.01 7.72 -23.33
C SER A 115 -11.86 8.89 -22.78
N LEU A 116 -12.72 9.47 -23.63
CA LEU A 116 -13.59 10.56 -23.23
C LEU A 116 -14.37 10.30 -21.92
N PRO A 117 -14.93 9.08 -21.68
CA PRO A 117 -15.55 8.77 -20.40
C PRO A 117 -14.59 8.85 -19.20
N GLN A 118 -13.32 8.47 -19.37
CA GLN A 118 -12.30 8.58 -18.30
C GLN A 118 -12.01 10.03 -17.99
N LEU A 119 -11.85 10.89 -18.99
CA LEU A 119 -11.67 12.33 -18.80
C LEU A 119 -12.85 12.96 -18.04
N ILE A 120 -14.08 12.61 -18.43
CA ILE A 120 -15.29 13.11 -17.77
C ILE A 120 -15.31 12.66 -16.30
N LEU A 121 -15.04 11.39 -16.06
CA LEU A 121 -15.02 10.84 -14.69
C LEU A 121 -13.93 11.51 -13.83
N GLU A 122 -12.72 11.67 -14.39
CA GLU A 122 -11.60 12.31 -13.71
C GLU A 122 -11.92 13.78 -13.33
N THR A 123 -12.47 14.53 -14.28
CA THR A 123 -12.91 15.91 -14.05
C THR A 123 -14.04 15.96 -13.01
N LEU A 124 -15.01 15.05 -13.08
CA LEU A 124 -16.13 14.98 -12.14
C LEU A 124 -15.67 14.71 -10.71
N VAL A 125 -14.67 13.82 -10.52
CA VAL A 125 -14.07 13.55 -9.20
C VAL A 125 -13.46 14.82 -8.60
N HIS A 126 -12.88 15.71 -9.42
CA HIS A 126 -12.31 16.98 -8.94
C HIS A 126 -13.39 18.03 -8.64
N PHE A 127 -14.61 17.88 -9.12
CA PHE A 127 -15.74 18.69 -8.71
C PHE A 127 -16.52 18.11 -7.51
N LEU A 128 -16.16 16.91 -7.06
CA LEU A 128 -16.80 16.28 -5.91
C LEU A 128 -16.31 16.94 -4.60
N HIS A 129 -16.83 18.11 -4.28
CA HIS A 129 -16.60 18.83 -3.03
C HIS A 129 -17.82 19.67 -2.66
N VAL A 130 -17.92 20.04 -1.39
CA VAL A 130 -19.00 20.90 -0.92
C VAL A 130 -18.59 22.36 -1.13
N PRO A 131 -19.33 23.12 -1.96
CA PRO A 131 -19.01 24.50 -2.24
C PRO A 131 -19.26 25.40 -1.00
N PRO A 132 -18.69 26.63 -0.99
CA PRO A 132 -18.93 27.59 0.09
C PRO A 132 -20.40 27.95 0.22
N ARG A 133 -20.89 28.14 1.44
CA ARG A 133 -22.29 28.52 1.71
C ARG A 133 -22.66 29.87 1.13
N SER A 134 -21.70 30.78 1.07
CA SER A 134 -21.85 32.11 0.50
C SER A 134 -22.35 32.11 -0.94
N LEU A 135 -22.07 31.05 -1.72
CA LEU A 135 -22.62 30.84 -3.06
C LEU A 135 -24.15 30.58 -3.06
N PHE A 136 -24.70 30.13 -1.94
CA PHE A 136 -26.12 29.77 -1.80
C PHE A 136 -26.87 30.72 -0.86
N GLY A 137 -26.38 31.96 -0.66
CA GLY A 137 -27.02 32.93 0.18
C GLY A 137 -26.88 32.71 1.69
N ASN A 138 -25.83 32.05 2.13
CA ASN A 138 -25.52 31.72 3.54
C ASN A 138 -26.67 31.04 4.27
N PRO A 139 -27.14 29.86 3.86
CA PRO A 139 -28.19 29.13 4.53
C PRO A 139 -27.83 28.89 6.00
N ALA A 140 -28.86 28.88 6.88
CA ALA A 140 -28.66 28.62 8.28
C ALA A 140 -27.95 27.27 8.52
N PRO A 141 -27.15 27.11 9.59
CA PRO A 141 -26.40 25.86 9.85
C PRO A 141 -27.32 24.62 9.85
N ASN A 142 -28.54 24.72 10.30
CA ASN A 142 -29.50 23.63 10.34
C ASN A 142 -30.04 23.24 8.95
N ASP A 143 -30.00 24.14 7.98
CA ASP A 143 -30.47 23.92 6.62
C ASP A 143 -29.33 23.33 5.75
N TRP A 144 -28.06 23.49 6.17
CA TRP A 144 -26.86 22.97 5.51
C TRP A 144 -26.49 21.58 6.03
N MET A 145 -27.50 20.69 6.10
CA MET A 145 -27.34 19.35 6.63
C MET A 145 -28.03 18.34 5.73
N PHE A 146 -27.38 17.17 5.57
CA PHE A 146 -28.01 16.02 4.93
C PHE A 146 -28.48 15.00 5.98
N ARG A 147 -29.52 14.24 5.64
CA ARG A 147 -30.05 13.18 6.49
C ARG A 147 -29.66 11.83 5.92
N VAL A 148 -29.01 11.03 6.76
CA VAL A 148 -28.88 9.60 6.53
C VAL A 148 -29.88 8.95 7.48
N GLY A 149 -30.90 8.27 6.92
CA GLY A 149 -32.02 7.75 7.70
C GLY A 149 -31.57 6.91 8.90
N TYR A 150 -32.01 7.32 10.08
CA TYR A 150 -31.89 6.54 11.31
C TYR A 150 -33.29 6.03 11.67
N GLN A 151 -33.38 4.73 11.95
CA GLN A 151 -34.68 4.08 12.18
C GLN A 151 -35.35 4.49 13.51
N TYR A 152 -34.57 5.02 14.47
CA TYR A 152 -35.05 5.27 15.84
C TYR A 152 -35.14 6.72 16.27
N ASP A 153 -34.37 7.64 15.69
CA ASP A 153 -34.48 9.06 16.05
C ASP A 153 -34.17 10.01 14.88
N PRO A 154 -35.16 10.73 14.35
CA PRO A 154 -34.97 11.67 13.24
C PRO A 154 -34.06 12.87 13.58
N ARG A 155 -33.76 13.13 14.86
CA ARG A 155 -32.85 14.21 15.27
C ARG A 155 -31.40 13.86 15.13
N HIS A 156 -31.03 12.56 15.25
CA HIS A 156 -29.66 12.09 15.29
C HIS A 156 -29.06 11.76 13.92
N GLY A 157 -29.85 11.72 12.85
CA GLY A 157 -29.40 11.42 11.50
C GLY A 157 -29.01 12.63 10.65
N ARG A 158 -28.76 13.79 11.24
CA ARG A 158 -28.36 15.00 10.50
C ARG A 158 -26.88 15.22 10.59
N TYR A 159 -26.22 15.28 9.43
CA TYR A 159 -24.79 15.56 9.31
C TYR A 159 -24.59 16.87 8.56
N PRO A 160 -23.58 17.69 8.94
CA PRO A 160 -23.20 18.84 8.15
C PRO A 160 -22.75 18.38 6.76
N LEU A 161 -23.19 19.10 5.73
CA LEU A 161 -22.81 18.79 4.36
C LEU A 161 -21.29 18.78 4.18
N ASP A 162 -20.61 19.59 4.96
CA ASP A 162 -19.15 19.75 4.94
C ASP A 162 -18.38 18.46 5.24
N ASN A 163 -18.99 17.52 5.97
CA ASN A 163 -18.40 16.20 6.20
C ASN A 163 -18.23 15.39 4.90
N LEU A 164 -19.02 15.68 3.85
CA LEU A 164 -18.84 15.05 2.54
C LEU A 164 -17.52 15.44 1.87
N ASN A 165 -16.88 16.52 2.32
CA ASN A 165 -15.53 16.85 1.87
C ASN A 165 -14.51 15.75 2.21
N ALA A 166 -14.78 14.86 3.17
CA ALA A 166 -13.95 13.68 3.42
C ALA A 166 -13.80 12.77 2.18
N LEU A 167 -14.74 12.84 1.23
CA LEU A 167 -14.64 12.14 -0.07
C LEU A 167 -13.51 12.69 -0.95
N LEU A 168 -12.94 13.85 -0.66
CA LEU A 168 -11.76 14.38 -1.36
C LEU A 168 -10.56 13.42 -1.33
N VAL A 169 -10.52 12.50 -0.37
CA VAL A 169 -9.48 11.44 -0.34
C VAL A 169 -9.47 10.61 -1.63
N ILE A 170 -10.61 10.52 -2.33
CA ILE A 170 -10.70 9.80 -3.62
C ILE A 170 -9.74 10.40 -4.65
N ARG A 171 -9.45 11.71 -4.58
CA ARG A 171 -8.49 12.39 -5.47
C ARG A 171 -7.07 11.87 -5.33
N MET A 172 -6.76 11.20 -4.21
CA MET A 172 -5.43 10.61 -4.00
C MET A 172 -5.09 9.48 -5.00
N TYR A 173 -6.02 9.09 -5.90
CA TYR A 173 -5.69 8.20 -7.01
C TYR A 173 -4.55 8.76 -7.89
N ILE A 174 -4.41 10.09 -7.97
CA ILE A 174 -3.31 10.75 -8.66
C ILE A 174 -1.96 10.38 -8.07
N MET A 175 -1.87 10.17 -6.75
CA MET A 175 -0.65 9.69 -6.11
C MET A 175 -0.20 8.34 -6.68
N LEU A 176 -1.13 7.44 -6.95
CA LEU A 176 -0.81 6.14 -7.56
C LEU A 176 -0.29 6.31 -8.99
N ARG A 177 -0.87 7.25 -9.76
CA ARG A 177 -0.38 7.60 -11.10
C ARG A 177 1.03 8.16 -11.05
N VAL A 178 1.29 9.15 -10.20
CA VAL A 178 2.61 9.74 -10.03
C VAL A 178 3.65 8.71 -9.58
N ILE A 179 3.29 7.80 -8.68
CA ILE A 179 4.17 6.69 -8.28
C ILE A 179 4.53 5.80 -9.48
N CYS A 180 3.58 5.57 -10.41
CA CYS A 180 3.85 4.80 -11.62
C CYS A 180 4.79 5.54 -12.56
N GLU A 181 4.50 6.80 -12.85
CA GLU A 181 5.26 7.64 -13.78
C GLU A 181 6.69 7.95 -13.29
N GLN A 182 6.87 8.10 -11.98
CA GLN A 182 8.20 8.27 -11.37
C GLN A 182 8.88 6.94 -11.03
N SER A 183 8.26 5.83 -11.35
CA SER A 183 8.86 4.53 -11.10
C SER A 183 9.95 4.24 -12.12
N TYR A 184 10.97 3.51 -11.68
CA TYR A 184 12.04 2.99 -12.54
C TYR A 184 11.50 2.18 -13.75
N TYR A 185 10.25 1.75 -13.71
CA TYR A 185 9.64 0.92 -14.77
C TYR A 185 9.08 1.76 -15.93
N ASP A 186 9.08 3.07 -15.82
CA ASP A 186 8.62 4.01 -16.85
C ASP A 186 9.75 4.45 -17.81
N ASP A 187 10.87 3.75 -17.81
CA ASP A 187 11.98 3.96 -18.75
C ASP A 187 11.63 3.41 -20.14
N GLU A 188 12.00 4.13 -21.20
CA GLU A 188 11.76 3.74 -22.60
C GLU A 188 12.31 2.34 -22.92
N ASN A 189 13.47 1.98 -22.37
CA ASN A 189 14.05 0.66 -22.55
C ASN A 189 13.18 -0.44 -21.92
N VAL A 190 12.62 -0.18 -20.74
CA VAL A 190 11.72 -1.12 -20.04
C VAL A 190 10.42 -1.27 -20.81
N MET A 191 9.88 -0.17 -21.33
CA MET A 191 8.70 -0.20 -22.18
C MET A 191 8.93 -0.98 -23.48
N ALA A 192 10.06 -0.78 -24.15
CA ALA A 192 10.41 -1.53 -25.35
C ALA A 192 10.50 -3.05 -25.07
N VAL A 193 11.11 -3.44 -23.96
CA VAL A 193 11.16 -4.85 -23.52
C VAL A 193 9.77 -5.37 -23.17
N GLY A 194 8.92 -4.55 -22.55
CA GLY A 194 7.53 -4.87 -22.28
C GLY A 194 6.74 -5.14 -23.56
N ALA A 195 6.88 -4.27 -24.56
CA ALA A 195 6.22 -4.40 -25.87
C ALA A 195 6.67 -5.69 -26.60
N LEU A 196 7.97 -6.01 -26.58
CA LEU A 196 8.50 -7.23 -27.16
C LEU A 196 7.95 -8.51 -26.51
N ASN A 197 7.62 -8.45 -25.22
CA ASN A 197 7.07 -9.57 -24.46
C ASN A 197 5.53 -9.51 -24.35
N HIS A 198 4.86 -8.60 -25.06
CA HIS A 198 3.41 -8.37 -24.99
C HIS A 198 2.91 -8.10 -23.57
N VAL A 199 3.72 -7.47 -22.72
CA VAL A 199 3.40 -7.06 -21.36
C VAL A 199 3.12 -5.56 -21.35
N ARG A 200 1.93 -5.17 -20.90
CA ARG A 200 1.62 -3.76 -20.65
C ARG A 200 2.17 -3.34 -19.29
N ILE A 201 2.87 -2.20 -19.28
CA ILE A 201 3.41 -1.61 -18.05
C ILE A 201 2.35 -0.65 -17.49
N ASP A 202 1.31 -1.22 -16.88
CA ASP A 202 0.20 -0.50 -16.30
C ASP A 202 0.36 -0.38 -14.77
N LEU A 203 -0.50 0.44 -14.13
CA LEU A 203 -0.58 0.57 -12.68
C LEU A 203 -0.58 -0.79 -11.93
N PRO A 204 -1.36 -1.83 -12.33
CA PRO A 204 -1.30 -3.13 -11.67
C PRO A 204 0.07 -3.81 -11.77
N PHE A 205 0.80 -3.62 -12.87
CA PHE A 205 2.15 -4.14 -13.03
C PHE A 205 3.13 -3.47 -12.07
N VAL A 206 3.11 -2.13 -12.03
CA VAL A 206 4.00 -1.35 -11.14
C VAL A 206 3.73 -1.65 -9.67
N ILE A 207 2.47 -1.75 -9.26
CA ILE A 207 2.10 -2.14 -7.89
C ILE A 207 2.66 -3.53 -7.54
N LYS A 208 2.53 -4.53 -8.44
CA LYS A 208 3.10 -5.85 -8.23
C LYS A 208 4.62 -5.79 -8.06
N CYS A 209 5.30 -4.98 -8.87
CA CYS A 209 6.75 -4.81 -8.78
C CYS A 209 7.17 -4.13 -7.47
N ILE A 210 6.45 -3.10 -7.01
CA ILE A 210 6.70 -2.42 -5.74
C ILE A 210 6.52 -3.39 -4.56
N ILE A 211 5.42 -4.15 -4.55
CA ILE A 211 5.16 -5.17 -3.53
C ILE A 211 6.26 -6.23 -3.55
N ARG A 212 6.68 -6.70 -4.71
CA ARG A 212 7.74 -7.71 -4.84
C ARG A 212 9.10 -7.21 -4.37
N ARG A 213 9.41 -5.93 -4.63
CA ARG A 213 10.72 -5.33 -4.26
C ARG A 213 10.86 -5.08 -2.76
N SER A 214 9.81 -4.64 -2.10
CA SER A 214 9.82 -4.31 -0.68
C SER A 214 8.46 -4.59 -0.01
N PRO A 215 8.12 -5.88 0.13
CA PRO A 215 6.77 -6.30 0.49
C PRO A 215 6.34 -5.80 1.87
N VAL A 216 7.17 -6.00 2.89
CA VAL A 216 6.85 -5.60 4.27
C VAL A 216 6.63 -4.09 4.37
N ARG A 217 7.46 -3.30 3.66
CA ARG A 217 7.35 -1.83 3.70
C ARG A 217 6.09 -1.34 2.98
N SER A 218 5.84 -1.81 1.77
CA SER A 218 4.69 -1.37 0.97
C SER A 218 3.36 -1.75 1.63
N LEU A 219 3.22 -2.98 2.09
CA LEU A 219 2.02 -3.44 2.78
C LEU A 219 1.85 -2.79 4.15
N GLY A 220 2.94 -2.61 4.91
CA GLY A 220 2.91 -1.92 6.20
C GLY A 220 2.46 -0.46 6.07
N ILE A 221 2.95 0.27 5.08
CA ILE A 221 2.50 1.65 4.79
C ILE A 221 1.02 1.65 4.39
N SER A 222 0.57 0.72 3.55
CA SER A 222 -0.83 0.64 3.13
C SER A 222 -1.77 0.37 4.31
N LEU A 223 -1.39 -0.52 5.22
CA LEU A 223 -2.14 -0.79 6.44
C LEU A 223 -2.22 0.45 7.35
N LEU A 224 -1.09 1.14 7.55
CA LEU A 224 -1.04 2.35 8.36
C LEU A 224 -1.91 3.47 7.76
N CYS A 225 -1.84 3.68 6.44
CA CYS A 225 -2.69 4.64 5.74
C CYS A 225 -4.18 4.30 5.90
N THR A 226 -4.55 3.03 5.77
CA THR A 226 -5.93 2.57 5.97
C THR A 226 -6.39 2.79 7.40
N GLN A 227 -5.53 2.52 8.40
CA GLN A 227 -5.80 2.76 9.81
C GLN A 227 -6.06 4.25 10.09
N ILE A 228 -5.20 5.13 9.61
CA ILE A 228 -5.33 6.59 9.82
C ILE A 228 -6.59 7.12 9.13
N TRP A 229 -6.82 6.73 7.87
CA TRP A 229 -8.00 7.13 7.10
C TRP A 229 -9.30 6.63 7.76
N GLY A 230 -9.34 5.36 8.13
CA GLY A 230 -10.50 4.75 8.79
C GLY A 230 -10.82 5.41 10.12
N SER A 231 -9.79 5.68 10.94
CA SER A 231 -9.95 6.35 12.24
C SER A 231 -10.47 7.78 12.11
N TYR A 232 -9.98 8.53 11.13
CA TYR A 232 -10.47 9.88 10.87
C TYR A 232 -11.93 9.86 10.43
N ASN A 233 -12.31 8.99 9.49
CA ASN A 233 -13.70 8.87 9.06
C ASN A 233 -14.61 8.36 10.18
N MET A 234 -14.17 7.39 10.98
CA MET A 234 -14.92 6.90 12.12
C MET A 234 -15.23 8.03 13.10
N ARG A 235 -14.21 8.81 13.49
CA ARG A 235 -14.36 9.99 14.33
C ARG A 235 -15.33 11.00 13.72
N LEU A 236 -15.22 11.25 12.43
CA LEU A 236 -16.04 12.22 11.71
C LEU A 236 -17.55 11.87 11.76
N TRP A 237 -17.88 10.59 11.60
CA TRP A 237 -19.26 10.13 11.55
C TRP A 237 -19.87 9.88 12.95
N GLU A 238 -19.09 9.39 13.91
CA GLU A 238 -19.57 9.04 15.25
C GLU A 238 -19.58 10.24 16.21
N ARG A 239 -18.73 11.24 16.02
CA ARG A 239 -18.59 12.41 16.91
C ARG A 239 -19.93 13.05 17.28
N ARG A 240 -20.76 13.33 16.30
CA ARG A 240 -22.04 14.01 16.53
C ARG A 240 -23.08 13.11 17.21
N TYR A 241 -23.03 11.83 16.92
CA TYR A 241 -23.95 10.86 17.52
C TYR A 241 -23.66 10.71 19.01
N SER A 242 -22.43 10.43 19.37
CA SER A 242 -22.01 10.26 20.77
C SER A 242 -22.28 11.49 21.63
N HIS A 243 -22.05 12.66 21.05
CA HIS A 243 -22.29 13.92 21.77
C HIS A 243 -23.75 14.11 22.22
N HIS A 244 -24.71 13.65 21.43
CA HIS A 244 -26.13 13.77 21.77
C HIS A 244 -26.61 12.76 22.82
N LEU A 245 -25.87 11.67 23.00
CA LEU A 245 -26.22 10.57 23.89
C LEU A 245 -25.43 10.56 25.20
N ASP A 246 -24.55 11.56 25.42
CA ASP A 246 -23.58 11.55 26.52
C ASP A 246 -22.77 10.26 26.58
N ASP A 247 -22.46 9.71 25.38
CA ASP A 247 -21.73 8.45 25.23
C ASP A 247 -20.21 8.68 25.43
N ASP A 248 -19.54 7.76 26.11
CA ASP A 248 -18.11 7.84 26.44
C ASP A 248 -17.18 7.78 25.19
N PHE A 249 -17.74 7.54 23.99
CA PHE A 249 -16.97 7.48 22.77
C PHE A 249 -16.27 8.82 22.45
N THR A 250 -16.96 9.93 22.65
CA THR A 250 -16.42 11.26 22.38
C THR A 250 -16.66 12.20 23.55
N ILE A 251 -15.58 12.64 24.17
CA ILE A 251 -15.61 13.82 25.04
C ILE A 251 -15.31 15.02 24.14
N ALA A 252 -16.28 15.92 23.99
CA ALA A 252 -16.19 17.05 23.08
C ALA A 252 -14.87 17.83 23.21
N GLY A 253 -14.11 17.92 22.13
CA GLY A 253 -12.85 18.65 22.06
C GLY A 253 -11.66 17.97 22.75
N SER A 254 -11.76 16.71 23.15
CA SER A 254 -10.66 15.99 23.79
C SER A 254 -9.87 15.12 22.79
N GLU A 255 -8.60 14.87 23.10
CA GLU A 255 -7.74 13.91 22.37
C GLU A 255 -8.30 12.49 22.44
N ALA A 256 -9.10 12.16 23.44
CA ALA A 256 -9.77 10.88 23.62
C ALA A 256 -10.66 10.50 22.43
N ASP A 257 -11.29 11.46 21.78
CA ASP A 257 -12.11 11.29 20.57
C ASP A 257 -11.31 10.60 19.43
N TRP A 258 -10.10 11.07 19.13
CA TRP A 258 -9.22 10.45 18.15
C TRP A 258 -8.73 9.07 18.61
N SER A 259 -8.33 8.98 19.86
CA SER A 259 -7.81 7.76 20.46
C SER A 259 -8.83 6.62 20.42
N ASN A 260 -10.08 6.90 20.79
CA ASN A 260 -11.15 5.92 20.76
C ASN A 260 -11.51 5.48 19.33
N ALA A 261 -11.56 6.41 18.40
CA ALA A 261 -11.77 6.09 16.99
C ALA A 261 -10.63 5.23 16.41
N PHE A 262 -9.39 5.56 16.75
CA PHE A 262 -8.22 4.78 16.34
C PHE A 262 -8.27 3.36 16.91
N TRP A 263 -8.58 3.24 18.20
CA TRP A 263 -8.73 1.95 18.87
C TRP A 263 -9.85 1.10 18.24
N LEU A 264 -11.04 1.68 18.05
CA LEU A 264 -12.16 0.98 17.42
C LEU A 264 -11.80 0.42 16.05
N VAL A 265 -11.19 1.24 15.18
CA VAL A 265 -10.79 0.79 13.84
C VAL A 265 -9.73 -0.28 13.91
N PHE A 266 -8.73 -0.13 14.78
CA PHE A 266 -7.67 -1.12 14.97
C PHE A 266 -8.23 -2.48 15.40
N VAL A 267 -9.09 -2.50 16.42
CA VAL A 267 -9.71 -3.74 16.95
C VAL A 267 -10.65 -4.37 15.92
N THR A 268 -11.34 -3.54 15.13
CA THR A 268 -12.23 -4.01 14.06
C THR A 268 -11.44 -4.61 12.89
N MET A 269 -10.39 -3.93 12.43
CA MET A 269 -9.52 -4.41 11.36
C MET A 269 -8.84 -5.73 11.72
N THR A 270 -8.33 -5.84 12.95
CA THR A 270 -7.66 -7.07 13.43
C THR A 270 -8.64 -8.21 13.76
N SER A 271 -9.94 -7.99 13.57
CA SER A 271 -11.01 -8.96 13.86
C SER A 271 -11.07 -9.41 15.34
N VAL A 272 -10.53 -8.63 16.27
CA VAL A 272 -10.57 -8.91 17.71
C VAL A 272 -11.97 -8.62 18.26
N GLY A 273 -12.52 -7.43 17.97
CA GLY A 273 -13.90 -7.05 18.28
C GLY A 273 -14.25 -7.13 19.76
N TYR A 274 -13.54 -6.40 20.64
CA TYR A 274 -13.84 -6.40 22.09
C TYR A 274 -15.27 -5.96 22.40
N GLY A 275 -15.88 -5.09 21.57
CA GLY A 275 -17.24 -4.61 21.77
C GLY A 275 -17.35 -3.50 22.83
N ASP A 276 -16.23 -2.97 23.26
CA ASP A 276 -16.13 -1.78 24.13
C ASP A 276 -16.62 -0.53 23.41
N TYR A 277 -16.21 -0.38 22.13
CA TYR A 277 -16.72 0.63 21.21
C TYR A 277 -17.27 -0.06 19.96
N TYR A 278 -18.34 0.53 19.38
CA TYR A 278 -18.94 0.06 18.12
C TYR A 278 -19.56 1.23 17.35
N PRO A 279 -19.60 1.18 16.00
CA PRO A 279 -20.18 2.23 15.20
C PRO A 279 -21.71 2.21 15.31
N ASN A 280 -22.28 3.31 15.79
CA ASN A 280 -23.71 3.51 15.91
C ASN A 280 -24.34 4.04 14.62
N THR A 281 -23.59 4.86 13.86
CA THR A 281 -24.10 5.50 12.66
C THR A 281 -23.99 4.57 11.45
N HIS A 282 -24.85 4.75 10.45
CA HIS A 282 -24.77 4.01 9.19
C HIS A 282 -23.46 4.26 8.45
N LEU A 283 -22.98 5.53 8.42
CA LEU A 283 -21.73 5.90 7.77
C LEU A 283 -20.51 5.36 8.51
N GLY A 284 -20.55 5.34 9.86
CA GLY A 284 -19.53 4.66 10.67
C GLY A 284 -19.47 3.15 10.38
N ARG A 285 -20.63 2.50 10.25
CA ARG A 285 -20.69 1.07 9.87
C ARG A 285 -20.13 0.79 8.48
N VAL A 286 -20.45 1.65 7.51
CA VAL A 286 -19.86 1.57 6.16
C VAL A 286 -18.34 1.75 6.22
N THR A 287 -17.85 2.73 6.99
CA THR A 287 -16.40 2.93 7.19
C THR A 287 -15.75 1.68 7.79
N ALA A 288 -16.34 1.08 8.83
CA ALA A 288 -15.85 -0.15 9.44
C ALA A 288 -15.80 -1.30 8.43
N ALA A 289 -16.86 -1.49 7.64
CA ALA A 289 -16.93 -2.54 6.62
C ALA A 289 -15.82 -2.36 5.55
N VAL A 290 -15.61 -1.13 5.06
CA VAL A 290 -14.54 -0.84 4.09
C VAL A 290 -13.17 -1.10 4.70
N CYS A 291 -12.92 -0.69 5.93
CA CYS A 291 -11.65 -0.94 6.62
C CYS A 291 -11.37 -2.43 6.78
N VAL A 292 -12.37 -3.24 7.15
CA VAL A 292 -12.22 -4.70 7.28
C VAL A 292 -11.91 -5.34 5.94
N LEU A 293 -12.58 -4.95 4.86
CA LEU A 293 -12.32 -5.48 3.51
C LEU A 293 -10.90 -5.15 3.04
N LEU A 294 -10.45 -3.91 3.22
CA LEU A 294 -9.08 -3.50 2.87
C LEU A 294 -8.04 -4.23 3.72
N PHE A 295 -8.28 -4.36 5.03
CA PHE A 295 -7.36 -5.10 5.91
C PHE A 295 -7.27 -6.56 5.51
N THR A 296 -8.39 -7.23 5.24
CA THR A 296 -8.41 -8.63 4.80
C THR A 296 -7.63 -8.84 3.51
N LEU A 297 -7.74 -7.89 2.57
CA LEU A 297 -6.95 -7.90 1.34
C LEU A 297 -5.45 -7.78 1.64
N PHE A 298 -5.05 -6.79 2.43
CA PHE A 298 -3.63 -6.54 2.73
C PHE A 298 -3.00 -7.67 3.55
N ILE A 299 -3.71 -8.22 4.55
CA ILE A 299 -3.18 -9.33 5.34
C ILE A 299 -3.03 -10.61 4.51
N SER A 300 -3.95 -10.85 3.56
CA SER A 300 -3.85 -11.98 2.64
C SER A 300 -2.62 -11.85 1.74
N LEU A 301 -2.36 -10.66 1.20
CA LEU A 301 -1.15 -10.38 0.43
C LEU A 301 0.11 -10.52 1.29
N PHE A 302 0.08 -10.04 2.53
CA PHE A 302 1.20 -10.13 3.45
C PHE A 302 1.55 -11.58 3.77
N ILE A 303 0.56 -12.43 4.04
CA ILE A 303 0.78 -13.86 4.28
C ILE A 303 1.41 -14.52 3.06
N GLY A 304 0.93 -14.23 1.84
CA GLY A 304 1.51 -14.74 0.60
C GLY A 304 2.99 -14.36 0.45
N VAL A 305 3.31 -13.10 0.71
CA VAL A 305 4.69 -12.61 0.62
C VAL A 305 5.59 -13.23 1.68
N VAL A 306 5.12 -13.34 2.93
CA VAL A 306 5.89 -13.99 4.00
C VAL A 306 6.12 -15.47 3.66
N ALA A 307 5.13 -16.15 3.10
CA ALA A 307 5.27 -17.53 2.66
C ALA A 307 6.34 -17.68 1.58
N ASP A 308 6.38 -16.76 0.60
CA ASP A 308 7.41 -16.75 -0.46
C ASP A 308 8.81 -16.47 0.11
N GLU A 309 8.94 -15.51 1.04
CA GLU A 309 10.23 -15.14 1.64
C GLU A 309 10.77 -16.25 2.56
N MET A 310 9.89 -17.07 3.14
CA MET A 310 10.29 -18.20 3.97
C MET A 310 10.73 -19.43 3.15
N GLN A 311 10.51 -19.45 1.84
CA GLN A 311 11.02 -20.52 0.99
C GLN A 311 12.54 -20.40 0.87
N LEU A 312 13.22 -21.50 1.13
CA LEU A 312 14.66 -21.57 0.95
C LEU A 312 14.99 -21.51 -0.55
N GLY A 313 15.92 -20.64 -0.92
CA GLY A 313 16.46 -20.68 -2.27
C GLY A 313 17.27 -21.97 -2.51
N SER A 314 17.39 -22.40 -3.76
CA SER A 314 18.04 -23.67 -4.12
C SER A 314 19.44 -23.88 -3.52
N ALA A 315 20.19 -22.79 -3.31
CA ALA A 315 21.48 -22.85 -2.63
C ALA A 315 21.35 -23.03 -1.12
N GLN A 316 20.38 -22.36 -0.50
CA GLN A 316 20.08 -22.47 0.93
C GLN A 316 19.49 -23.85 1.27
N GLU A 317 18.66 -24.40 0.41
CA GLU A 317 18.09 -25.75 0.55
C GLU A 317 19.20 -26.81 0.58
N LYS A 318 20.18 -26.74 -0.30
CA LYS A 318 21.35 -27.64 -0.28
C LYS A 318 22.16 -27.54 1.02
N VAL A 319 22.34 -26.32 1.54
CA VAL A 319 23.04 -26.11 2.83
C VAL A 319 22.22 -26.67 3.98
N TYR A 320 20.90 -26.47 3.96
CA TYR A 320 19.98 -27.00 4.95
C TYR A 320 20.00 -28.55 4.94
N GLU A 321 19.86 -29.18 3.76
CA GLU A 321 19.93 -30.64 3.60
C GLU A 321 21.24 -31.21 4.12
N TYR A 322 22.37 -30.56 3.80
CA TYR A 322 23.68 -30.98 4.33
C TYR A 322 23.76 -30.85 5.84
N ALA A 323 23.28 -29.75 6.40
CA ALA A 323 23.28 -29.52 7.85
C ALA A 323 22.40 -30.55 8.57
N ASP A 324 21.21 -30.84 8.03
CA ASP A 324 20.29 -31.84 8.59
C ASP A 324 20.88 -33.26 8.51
N ALA A 325 21.44 -33.63 7.37
CA ALA A 325 22.13 -34.91 7.23
C ALA A 325 23.31 -35.04 8.20
N HIS A 326 24.09 -33.98 8.40
CA HIS A 326 25.20 -33.95 9.36
C HIS A 326 24.71 -34.13 10.80
N ALA A 327 23.66 -33.41 11.20
CA ALA A 327 23.04 -33.52 12.51
C ALA A 327 22.49 -34.94 12.75
N ASN A 328 21.85 -35.54 11.75
CA ASN A 328 21.34 -36.90 11.81
C ASN A 328 22.48 -37.92 11.95
N HIS A 329 23.57 -37.77 11.21
CA HIS A 329 24.76 -38.60 11.38
C HIS A 329 25.36 -38.52 12.80
N GLN A 330 25.41 -37.33 13.40
CA GLN A 330 25.86 -37.18 14.78
C GLN A 330 24.94 -37.89 15.78
N ARG A 331 23.62 -37.75 15.60
CA ARG A 331 22.63 -38.46 16.43
C ARG A 331 22.78 -39.98 16.33
N VAL A 332 22.89 -40.49 15.11
CA VAL A 332 23.10 -41.92 14.87
C VAL A 332 24.38 -42.42 15.55
N ARG A 333 25.49 -41.66 15.45
CA ARG A 333 26.75 -42.01 16.14
C ARG A 333 26.58 -42.02 17.67
N GLN A 334 25.88 -41.05 18.25
CA GLN A 334 25.61 -40.99 19.66
C GLN A 334 24.77 -42.20 20.12
N ILE A 335 23.70 -42.51 19.43
CA ILE A 335 22.84 -43.65 19.71
C ILE A 335 23.64 -44.97 19.58
N ALA A 336 24.41 -45.14 18.52
CA ALA A 336 25.26 -46.31 18.34
C ALA A 336 26.28 -46.47 19.46
N ALA A 337 26.93 -45.37 19.90
CA ALA A 337 27.84 -45.40 21.03
C ALA A 337 27.14 -45.78 22.35
N GLU A 338 25.93 -45.26 22.59
CA GLU A 338 25.13 -45.59 23.76
C GLU A 338 24.71 -47.09 23.76
N VAL A 339 24.23 -47.59 22.61
CA VAL A 339 23.90 -49.02 22.41
C VAL A 339 25.14 -49.91 22.69
N LEU A 340 26.28 -49.54 22.08
CA LEU A 340 27.52 -50.30 22.26
C LEU A 340 28.02 -50.30 23.69
N THR A 341 27.94 -49.15 24.35
CA THR A 341 28.31 -49.02 25.78
C THR A 341 27.42 -49.86 26.66
N GLN A 342 26.12 -49.85 26.43
CA GLN A 342 25.18 -50.66 27.20
C GLN A 342 25.37 -52.18 26.92
N PHE A 343 25.64 -52.54 25.67
CA PHE A 343 25.94 -53.92 25.32
C PHE A 343 27.23 -54.42 26.01
N LEU A 344 28.29 -53.62 26.01
CA LEU A 344 29.55 -53.97 26.69
C LEU A 344 29.35 -54.08 28.20
N ARG A 345 28.58 -53.16 28.82
CA ARG A 345 28.24 -53.25 30.27
C ARG A 345 27.46 -54.51 30.56
N ALA A 346 26.45 -54.85 29.74
CA ALA A 346 25.68 -56.07 29.91
C ALA A 346 26.51 -57.33 29.74
N LYS A 347 27.55 -57.30 28.89
CA LYS A 347 28.50 -58.42 28.70
C LYS A 347 29.50 -58.56 29.87
N ALA A 348 29.90 -57.45 30.44
CA ALA A 348 30.86 -57.37 31.54
C ALA A 348 30.27 -57.75 32.91
N THR A 349 28.96 -57.63 33.10
CA THR A 349 28.27 -57.91 34.35
C THR A 349 27.72 -59.35 34.37
N PRO A 350 28.29 -60.29 35.16
CA PRO A 350 27.89 -61.75 35.12
C PRO A 350 26.44 -61.97 35.52
N ASP A 351 25.86 -61.16 36.38
CA ASP A 351 24.48 -61.28 36.90
C ASP A 351 23.39 -60.96 35.84
N LEU A 352 23.69 -60.17 34.85
CA LEU A 352 22.74 -59.85 33.77
C LEU A 352 22.54 -61.03 32.80
N LYS A 353 23.48 -61.96 32.74
CA LYS A 353 23.34 -63.18 31.94
C LYS A 353 22.20 -64.11 32.47
N LYS A 354 21.78 -63.95 33.73
CA LYS A 354 20.73 -64.75 34.35
C LYS A 354 19.33 -64.17 34.20
N LYS A 355 19.17 -62.98 33.61
CA LYS A 355 17.85 -62.31 33.41
C LYS A 355 17.58 -62.03 31.93
N PRO A 356 17.14 -63.04 31.15
CA PRO A 356 16.94 -62.89 29.69
C PRO A 356 15.83 -61.92 29.30
N TRP A 357 14.95 -61.55 30.20
CA TRP A 357 13.82 -60.64 30.00
C TRP A 357 14.21 -59.15 30.18
N LEU A 358 15.40 -58.82 30.63
CA LEU A 358 15.89 -57.44 30.70
C LEU A 358 16.50 -56.91 29.38
N LYS A 359 16.77 -57.81 28.42
CA LYS A 359 17.42 -57.47 27.16
C LYS A 359 16.58 -56.62 26.17
N PRO A 360 15.25 -56.76 26.10
CA PRO A 360 14.43 -55.94 25.19
C PRO A 360 14.17 -54.54 25.75
N GLN A 361 14.18 -54.33 27.07
CA GLN A 361 13.75 -53.05 27.68
C GLN A 361 14.73 -51.92 27.39
N TRP A 362 16.05 -52.12 27.49
CA TRP A 362 17.01 -51.09 27.24
C TRP A 362 17.02 -50.67 25.73
N VAL A 363 16.72 -51.57 24.81
CA VAL A 363 16.57 -51.22 23.40
C VAL A 363 15.30 -50.40 23.21
N HIS A 364 14.22 -50.77 23.91
CA HIS A 364 13.00 -49.99 23.88
C HIS A 364 13.18 -48.60 24.53
N ASP A 365 13.90 -48.52 25.64
CA ASP A 365 14.17 -47.25 26.31
C ASP A 365 15.05 -46.31 25.47
N ILE A 366 16.00 -46.82 24.70
CA ILE A 366 16.79 -46.05 23.76
C ILE A 366 15.89 -45.56 22.61
N TYR A 367 15.04 -46.44 22.08
CA TYR A 367 14.10 -46.09 21.02
C TYR A 367 13.13 -45.00 21.47
N VAL A 368 12.53 -45.14 22.66
CA VAL A 368 11.63 -44.12 23.23
C VAL A 368 12.35 -42.81 23.53
N LYS A 369 13.56 -42.84 24.07
CA LYS A 369 14.35 -41.65 24.42
C LYS A 369 14.72 -40.85 23.21
N HIS A 370 15.01 -41.47 22.08
CA HIS A 370 15.46 -40.81 20.86
C HIS A 370 14.36 -40.67 19.80
N ARG A 371 13.15 -41.23 20.02
CA ARG A 371 12.02 -41.18 19.09
C ARG A 371 12.43 -41.45 17.63
N LEU A 372 13.20 -42.51 17.44
CA LEU A 372 13.63 -42.98 16.10
C LEU A 372 12.44 -43.50 15.33
#